data_4cfdc1c2ac7239fd05fb1ebdc7cf3c4b
#
_entry.id   4cfdc1c2ac7239fd05fb1ebdc7cf3c4b
#
_cell.length_a   1.000
_cell.length_b   1.000
_cell.length_c   1.000
_cell.angle_alpha   90.00
_cell.angle_beta   90.00
_cell.angle_gamma   90.00
#
_symmetry.space_group_name_H-M   'P 1'
#
loop_
_entity.id
_entity.type
_entity.pdbx_description
1 polymer ?
#
loop_
_entity_poly.entity_id
_entity_poly.type
_entity_poly.pdbx_seq_one_letter_code
_entity_poly.pdbx_strand_id
1 'polypeptide(L)'
;MGYTEYFEAGKASSTPTMLGYQAEGAAPFIKGSRVEKPETIATAIRIGNPQSWDQALKLSKESNGWFDSFSDKEILATQKLLTEKEGIFCEPASAISVAGALRDIKSGKIPDHSSVVCTLTGHGLKDPDTAISQCDTGSMININPTLDEVKKAILDNM
;
A
#
# COMPACT_ATOMS: atom_id res chain seq x y z
N MET A 1 2.13 8.72 -19.98
CA MET A 1 2.88 9.75 -20.72
C MET A 1 4.38 9.56 -20.51
N GLY A 2 4.98 9.79 -19.35
CA GLY A 2 6.43 9.73 -19.19
C GLY A 2 7.13 8.45 -19.67
N TYR A 3 6.61 7.26 -19.36
CA TYR A 3 7.21 6.02 -19.88
C TYR A 3 7.08 5.88 -21.39
N THR A 4 5.97 6.30 -21.97
CA THR A 4 5.75 6.29 -23.42
C THR A 4 6.71 7.25 -24.12
N GLU A 5 6.87 8.47 -23.60
CA GLU A 5 7.83 9.46 -24.10
C GLU A 5 9.28 8.98 -24.02
N TYR A 6 9.63 8.29 -22.92
CA TYR A 6 10.98 7.69 -22.77
C TYR A 6 11.23 6.57 -23.78
N PHE A 7 10.22 5.73 -24.02
CA PHE A 7 10.29 4.68 -25.03
C PHE A 7 10.40 5.24 -26.45
N GLU A 8 9.53 6.19 -26.81
CA GLU A 8 9.55 6.86 -28.11
C GLU A 8 10.85 7.62 -28.38
N ALA A 9 11.47 8.18 -27.32
CA ALA A 9 12.77 8.82 -27.39
C ALA A 9 13.97 7.83 -27.42
N GLY A 10 13.73 6.53 -27.48
CA GLY A 10 14.76 5.48 -27.47
C GLY A 10 15.55 5.36 -26.17
N LYS A 11 15.03 5.93 -25.05
CA LYS A 11 15.66 5.90 -23.72
C LYS A 11 15.26 4.71 -22.87
N ALA A 12 14.28 3.96 -23.30
CA ALA A 12 13.83 2.70 -22.69
C ALA A 12 13.58 1.66 -23.77
N SER A 13 13.80 0.39 -23.45
CA SER A 13 13.56 -0.74 -24.38
C SER A 13 12.10 -1.15 -24.47
N SER A 14 11.29 -0.78 -23.46
CA SER A 14 9.86 -1.09 -23.39
C SER A 14 9.16 -0.14 -22.42
N THR A 15 7.82 -0.19 -22.44
CA THR A 15 6.99 0.44 -21.41
C THR A 15 6.60 -0.60 -20.35
N PRO A 16 6.48 -0.21 -19.05
CA PRO A 16 6.07 -1.13 -18.00
C PRO A 16 4.57 -1.44 -18.06
N THR A 17 4.17 -2.62 -17.61
CA THR A 17 2.79 -2.93 -17.28
C THR A 17 2.39 -2.15 -16.02
N MET A 18 1.27 -1.42 -16.09
CA MET A 18 0.81 -0.55 -15.00
C MET A 18 -0.29 -1.24 -14.19
N LEU A 19 -0.03 -1.46 -12.91
CA LEU A 19 -0.95 -2.13 -12.00
C LEU A 19 -1.58 -1.10 -11.04
N GLY A 20 -2.89 -1.14 -10.90
CA GLY A 20 -3.64 -0.26 -10.01
C GLY A 20 -4.40 -1.04 -8.95
N TYR A 21 -4.24 -0.67 -7.69
CA TYR A 21 -4.92 -1.34 -6.59
C TYR A 21 -5.74 -0.33 -5.79
N GLN A 22 -6.96 -0.73 -5.43
CA GLN A 22 -7.93 0.08 -4.71
C GLN A 22 -8.35 -0.58 -3.40
N ALA A 23 -8.80 0.20 -2.43
CA ALA A 23 -9.48 -0.37 -1.27
C ALA A 23 -10.90 -0.81 -1.67
N GLU A 24 -11.37 -1.97 -1.20
CA GLU A 24 -12.67 -2.54 -1.58
C GLU A 24 -13.83 -1.56 -1.39
N GLY A 25 -13.85 -0.83 -0.27
CA GLY A 25 -14.88 0.19 0.00
C GLY A 25 -14.74 1.46 -0.84
N ALA A 26 -13.68 1.60 -1.64
CA ALA A 26 -13.40 2.73 -2.52
C ALA A 26 -12.78 2.25 -3.85
N ALA A 27 -13.45 1.30 -4.54
CA ALA A 27 -12.95 0.63 -5.73
C ALA A 27 -13.79 0.93 -6.99
N PRO A 28 -13.86 2.19 -7.45
CA PRO A 28 -14.67 2.57 -8.60
C PRO A 28 -14.24 1.89 -9.90
N PHE A 29 -12.96 1.63 -10.14
CA PHE A 29 -12.49 0.93 -11.35
C PHE A 29 -12.93 -0.53 -11.39
N ILE A 30 -12.98 -1.20 -10.24
CA ILE A 30 -13.48 -2.58 -10.12
C ILE A 30 -14.99 -2.61 -10.30
N LYS A 31 -15.69 -1.64 -9.70
CA LYS A 31 -17.16 -1.53 -9.81
C LYS A 31 -17.61 -1.11 -11.20
N GLY A 32 -16.74 -0.48 -12.00
CA GLY A 32 -17.08 0.11 -13.30
C GLY A 32 -17.98 1.34 -13.21
N SER A 33 -18.16 1.89 -12.01
CA SER A 33 -18.97 3.08 -11.75
C SER A 33 -18.47 3.77 -10.49
N ARG A 34 -18.83 5.05 -10.34
CA ARG A 34 -18.47 5.80 -9.16
C ARG A 34 -19.05 5.19 -7.87
N VAL A 35 -18.33 5.32 -6.78
CA VAL A 35 -18.74 4.95 -5.42
C VAL A 35 -19.19 6.21 -4.70
N GLU A 36 -20.48 6.30 -4.37
CA GLU A 36 -21.07 7.52 -3.79
C GLU A 36 -20.58 7.77 -2.36
N LYS A 37 -20.37 6.70 -1.59
CA LYS A 37 -19.91 6.76 -0.21
C LYS A 37 -18.68 5.84 -0.07
N PRO A 38 -17.49 6.32 -0.47
CA PRO A 38 -16.29 5.51 -0.32
C PRO A 38 -15.90 5.40 1.15
N GLU A 39 -15.61 4.18 1.59
CA GLU A 39 -15.23 3.88 2.97
C GLU A 39 -13.98 3.00 2.98
N THR A 40 -12.92 3.45 3.64
CA THR A 40 -11.70 2.68 3.91
C THR A 40 -10.86 3.39 4.95
N ILE A 41 -10.04 2.65 5.68
CA ILE A 41 -9.03 3.21 6.59
C ILE A 41 -7.88 3.88 5.82
N ALA A 42 -7.66 3.50 4.57
CA ALA A 42 -6.64 4.08 3.70
C ALA A 42 -7.11 5.45 3.16
N THR A 43 -7.05 6.47 4.01
CA THR A 43 -7.67 7.79 3.78
C THR A 43 -7.25 8.44 2.47
N ALA A 44 -5.98 8.33 2.08
CA ALA A 44 -5.46 8.96 0.85
C ALA A 44 -6.01 8.33 -0.45
N ILE A 45 -6.58 7.11 -0.40
CA ILE A 45 -7.24 6.44 -1.53
C ILE A 45 -8.76 6.27 -1.33
N ARG A 46 -9.35 6.94 -0.35
CA ARG A 46 -10.81 6.98 -0.13
C ARG A 46 -11.49 7.86 -1.18
N ILE A 47 -11.38 7.46 -2.43
CA ILE A 47 -11.82 8.24 -3.59
C ILE A 47 -12.85 7.43 -4.37
N GLY A 48 -14.11 7.87 -4.33
CA GLY A 48 -15.21 7.21 -5.03
C GLY A 48 -15.38 7.65 -6.49
N ASN A 49 -14.83 8.81 -6.86
CA ASN A 49 -14.92 9.37 -8.21
C ASN A 49 -13.55 9.95 -8.63
N PRO A 50 -12.65 9.12 -9.15
CA PRO A 50 -11.33 9.57 -9.59
C PRO A 50 -11.41 10.60 -10.70
N GLN A 51 -10.66 11.70 -10.57
CA GLN A 51 -10.66 12.80 -11.55
C GLN A 51 -10.09 12.36 -12.91
N SER A 52 -9.06 11.49 -12.92
CA SER A 52 -8.40 11.01 -14.15
C SER A 52 -8.92 9.65 -14.59
N TRP A 53 -10.23 9.44 -14.51
CA TRP A 53 -10.89 8.16 -14.80
C TRP A 53 -10.51 7.57 -16.15
N ASP A 54 -10.78 8.30 -17.23
CA ASP A 54 -10.56 7.81 -18.59
C ASP A 54 -9.09 7.58 -18.89
N GLN A 55 -8.22 8.44 -18.37
CA GLN A 55 -6.77 8.29 -18.53
C GLN A 55 -6.25 7.03 -17.83
N ALA A 56 -6.74 6.73 -16.64
CA ALA A 56 -6.33 5.54 -15.89
C ALA A 56 -6.78 4.24 -16.58
N LEU A 57 -8.03 4.21 -17.08
CA LEU A 57 -8.55 3.07 -17.85
C LEU A 57 -7.79 2.88 -19.16
N LYS A 58 -7.52 3.97 -19.89
CA LYS A 58 -6.74 3.95 -21.11
C LYS A 58 -5.34 3.40 -20.86
N LEU A 59 -4.64 3.94 -19.86
CA LEU A 59 -3.28 3.52 -19.52
C LEU A 59 -3.22 2.03 -19.11
N SER A 60 -4.15 1.57 -18.28
CA SER A 60 -4.25 0.17 -17.90
C SER A 60 -4.37 -0.74 -19.13
N LYS A 61 -5.27 -0.39 -20.06
CA LYS A 61 -5.47 -1.14 -21.30
C LYS A 61 -4.25 -1.11 -22.23
N GLU A 62 -3.63 0.05 -22.43
CA GLU A 62 -2.46 0.22 -23.31
C GLU A 62 -1.21 -0.48 -22.77
N SER A 63 -1.06 -0.60 -21.45
CA SER A 63 0.06 -1.27 -20.80
C SER A 63 -0.17 -2.76 -20.51
N ASN A 64 -1.28 -3.35 -20.95
CA ASN A 64 -1.73 -4.68 -20.55
C ASN A 64 -1.83 -4.84 -19.03
N GLY A 65 -2.12 -3.75 -18.33
CA GLY A 65 -2.28 -3.69 -16.90
C GLY A 65 -3.69 -4.06 -16.42
N TRP A 66 -3.88 -4.03 -15.12
CA TRP A 66 -5.17 -4.31 -14.51
C TRP A 66 -5.40 -3.49 -13.24
N PHE A 67 -6.66 -3.47 -12.82
CA PHE A 67 -7.06 -3.01 -11.50
C PHE A 67 -7.48 -4.20 -10.64
N ASP A 68 -7.27 -4.08 -9.32
CA ASP A 68 -7.78 -5.01 -8.34
C ASP A 68 -8.05 -4.29 -7.01
N SER A 69 -8.68 -4.97 -6.05
CA SER A 69 -9.00 -4.37 -4.76
C SER A 69 -8.64 -5.24 -3.58
N PHE A 70 -8.46 -4.59 -2.42
CA PHE A 70 -8.06 -5.19 -1.17
C PHE A 70 -8.93 -4.67 -0.02
N SER A 71 -9.26 -5.55 0.90
CA SER A 71 -9.89 -5.18 2.15
C SER A 71 -8.95 -4.36 3.03
N ASP A 72 -9.50 -3.55 3.92
CA ASP A 72 -8.72 -2.79 4.91
C ASP A 72 -7.84 -3.71 5.76
N LYS A 73 -8.30 -4.93 6.07
CA LYS A 73 -7.53 -5.93 6.80
C LYS A 73 -6.25 -6.35 6.06
N GLU A 74 -6.34 -6.60 4.75
CA GLU A 74 -5.19 -6.97 3.93
C GLU A 74 -4.20 -5.81 3.80
N ILE A 75 -4.71 -4.59 3.66
CA ILE A 75 -3.91 -3.36 3.61
C ILE A 75 -3.11 -3.19 4.91
N LEU A 76 -3.78 -3.29 6.07
CA LEU A 76 -3.13 -3.16 7.37
C LEU A 76 -2.12 -4.28 7.65
N ALA A 77 -2.46 -5.52 7.29
CA ALA A 77 -1.53 -6.65 7.43
C ALA A 77 -0.25 -6.43 6.61
N THR A 78 -0.37 -5.85 5.41
CA THR A 78 0.79 -5.54 4.57
C THR A 78 1.59 -4.35 5.12
N GLN A 79 0.94 -3.31 5.63
CA GLN A 79 1.61 -2.20 6.30
C GLN A 79 2.46 -2.70 7.49
N LYS A 80 1.87 -3.56 8.31
CA LYS A 80 2.56 -4.19 9.45
C LYS A 80 3.74 -5.03 8.98
N LEU A 81 3.55 -5.86 7.95
CA LEU A 81 4.60 -6.70 7.37
C LEU A 81 5.80 -5.87 6.88
N LEU A 82 5.55 -4.78 6.15
CA LEU A 82 6.59 -3.86 5.68
C LEU A 82 7.37 -3.24 6.85
N THR A 83 6.67 -2.81 7.89
CA THR A 83 7.30 -2.21 9.08
C THR A 83 8.16 -3.23 9.83
N GLU A 84 7.64 -4.45 10.05
CA GLU A 84 8.33 -5.49 10.82
C GLU A 84 9.51 -6.13 10.07
N LYS A 85 9.40 -6.30 8.76
CA LYS A 85 10.41 -7.04 7.98
C LYS A 85 11.42 -6.13 7.29
N GLU A 86 11.00 -4.96 6.87
CA GLU A 86 11.82 -4.06 6.06
C GLU A 86 12.13 -2.73 6.77
N GLY A 87 11.53 -2.47 7.94
CA GLY A 87 11.67 -1.19 8.64
C GLY A 87 11.01 -0.02 7.91
N ILE A 88 10.11 -0.28 6.96
CA ILE A 88 9.45 0.74 6.16
C ILE A 88 8.11 1.09 6.76
N PHE A 89 8.00 2.30 7.33
CA PHE A 89 6.76 2.82 7.88
C PHE A 89 6.05 3.73 6.87
N CYS A 90 5.17 3.15 6.07
CA CYS A 90 4.34 3.88 5.10
C CYS A 90 2.88 4.00 5.57
N GLU A 91 2.12 4.91 4.96
CA GLU A 91 0.68 5.01 5.18
C GLU A 91 -0.08 3.78 4.59
N PRO A 92 -1.29 3.45 5.09
CA PRO A 92 -2.07 2.33 4.56
C PRO A 92 -2.30 2.39 3.05
N ALA A 93 -2.58 3.59 2.52
CA ALA A 93 -2.76 3.82 1.09
C ALA A 93 -1.54 3.46 0.23
N SER A 94 -0.34 3.51 0.79
CA SER A 94 0.90 3.11 0.12
C SER A 94 1.11 1.60 0.17
N ALA A 95 0.77 0.96 1.30
CA ALA A 95 0.96 -0.47 1.51
C ALA A 95 0.18 -1.33 0.51
N ILE A 96 -0.93 -0.82 -0.03
CA ILE A 96 -1.77 -1.55 -0.99
C ILE A 96 -1.02 -1.92 -2.28
N SER A 97 -0.05 -1.13 -2.71
CA SER A 97 0.78 -1.44 -3.88
C SER A 97 1.59 -2.72 -3.67
N VAL A 98 2.11 -2.91 -2.46
CA VAL A 98 2.85 -4.12 -2.08
C VAL A 98 1.90 -5.30 -1.85
N ALA A 99 0.74 -5.07 -1.22
CA ALA A 99 -0.29 -6.09 -1.07
C ALA A 99 -0.68 -6.69 -2.43
N GLY A 100 -0.90 -5.83 -3.42
CA GLY A 100 -1.20 -6.22 -4.78
C GLY A 100 -0.08 -7.02 -5.44
N ALA A 101 1.15 -6.51 -5.38
CA ALA A 101 2.31 -7.18 -5.94
C ALA A 101 2.50 -8.58 -5.32
N LEU A 102 2.44 -8.71 -4.00
CA LEU A 102 2.60 -9.99 -3.30
C LEU A 102 1.53 -11.01 -3.69
N ARG A 103 0.25 -10.58 -3.77
CA ARG A 103 -0.84 -11.45 -4.18
C ARG A 103 -0.70 -11.90 -5.64
N ASP A 104 -0.37 -10.97 -6.53
CA ASP A 104 -0.31 -11.25 -7.95
C ASP A 104 0.94 -12.07 -8.33
N ILE A 105 2.06 -11.93 -7.60
CA ILE A 105 3.22 -12.83 -7.71
C ILE A 105 2.83 -14.24 -7.22
N LYS A 106 2.23 -14.34 -6.05
CA LYS A 106 1.83 -15.63 -5.46
C LYS A 106 0.84 -16.39 -6.34
N SER A 107 -0.04 -15.70 -7.04
CA SER A 107 -1.02 -16.30 -7.96
C SER A 107 -0.45 -16.59 -9.35
N GLY A 108 0.77 -16.20 -9.65
CA GLY A 108 1.39 -16.31 -10.99
C GLY A 108 0.87 -15.30 -12.01
N LYS A 109 0.08 -14.32 -11.59
CA LYS A 109 -0.43 -13.25 -12.46
C LYS A 109 0.69 -12.28 -12.86
N ILE A 110 1.64 -12.03 -11.95
CA ILE A 110 2.93 -11.43 -12.26
C ILE A 110 3.91 -12.60 -12.49
N PRO A 111 4.52 -12.72 -13.68
CA PRO A 111 5.44 -13.82 -14.00
C PRO A 111 6.67 -13.85 -13.08
N ASP A 112 7.22 -15.04 -12.89
CA ASP A 112 8.50 -15.22 -12.20
C ASP A 112 9.61 -14.38 -12.86
N HIS A 113 10.54 -13.92 -12.05
CA HIS A 113 11.65 -13.05 -12.47
C HIS A 113 11.26 -11.67 -13.01
N SER A 114 10.01 -11.25 -12.81
CA SER A 114 9.59 -9.87 -13.11
C SER A 114 10.26 -8.87 -12.17
N SER A 115 10.69 -7.72 -12.71
CA SER A 115 11.06 -6.56 -11.90
C SER A 115 9.82 -5.75 -11.55
N VAL A 116 9.48 -5.67 -10.28
CA VAL A 116 8.29 -4.98 -9.78
C VAL A 116 8.69 -3.74 -8.99
N VAL A 117 8.10 -2.59 -9.32
CA VAL A 117 8.28 -1.34 -8.57
C VAL A 117 6.98 -0.97 -7.89
N CYS A 118 6.97 -0.99 -6.55
CA CYS A 118 5.86 -0.53 -5.73
C CYS A 118 6.11 0.91 -5.28
N THR A 119 5.21 1.82 -5.61
CA THR A 119 5.34 3.22 -5.19
C THR A 119 4.73 3.42 -3.81
N LEU A 120 5.58 3.67 -2.80
CA LEU A 120 5.15 4.01 -1.45
C LEU A 120 5.06 5.54 -1.34
N THR A 121 3.88 6.07 -1.59
CA THR A 121 3.63 7.49 -1.81
C THR A 121 3.64 8.35 -0.55
N GLY A 122 3.30 7.77 0.62
CA GLY A 122 3.17 8.51 1.86
C GLY A 122 3.78 7.81 3.06
N HIS A 123 4.26 8.63 4.00
CA HIS A 123 4.81 8.19 5.26
C HIS A 123 3.70 7.83 6.26
N GLY A 124 3.92 6.85 7.14
CA GLY A 124 2.94 6.38 8.13
C GLY A 124 2.48 7.46 9.12
N LEU A 125 3.26 8.50 9.36
CA LEU A 125 2.86 9.64 10.18
C LEU A 125 1.74 10.51 9.59
N LYS A 126 1.34 10.27 8.35
CA LYS A 126 0.13 10.89 7.79
C LYS A 126 -1.16 10.32 8.37
N ASP A 127 -1.09 9.11 8.91
CA ASP A 127 -2.23 8.40 9.52
C ASP A 127 -1.79 7.72 10.83
N PRO A 128 -1.39 8.50 11.85
CA PRO A 128 -0.81 7.97 13.08
C PRO A 128 -1.82 7.15 13.89
N ASP A 129 -3.10 7.51 13.85
CA ASP A 129 -4.15 6.82 14.61
C ASP A 129 -4.31 5.37 14.13
N THR A 130 -4.24 5.15 12.83
CA THR A 130 -4.26 3.81 12.24
C THR A 130 -3.04 2.99 12.68
N ALA A 131 -1.86 3.59 12.73
CA ALA A 131 -0.66 2.92 13.20
C ALA A 131 -0.76 2.56 14.70
N ILE A 132 -1.21 3.49 15.53
CA ILE A 132 -1.41 3.29 16.97
C ILE A 132 -2.43 2.17 17.23
N SER A 133 -3.51 2.12 16.46
CA SER A 133 -4.55 1.09 16.60
C SER A 133 -4.05 -0.34 16.33
N GLN A 134 -2.93 -0.48 15.62
CA GLN A 134 -2.28 -1.77 15.35
C GLN A 134 -1.23 -2.15 16.39
N CYS A 135 -0.86 -1.23 17.28
CA CYS A 135 0.08 -1.51 18.35
C CYS A 135 -0.65 -2.17 19.53
N ASP A 136 -0.02 -3.17 20.11
CA ASP A 136 -0.44 -3.72 21.40
C ASP A 136 -0.03 -2.74 22.52
N THR A 137 -0.93 -1.76 22.78
CA THR A 137 -0.70 -0.77 23.85
C THR A 137 -0.80 -1.39 25.25
N GLY A 138 -1.33 -2.61 25.37
CA GLY A 138 -1.39 -3.35 26.64
C GLY A 138 -0.01 -3.82 27.12
N SER A 139 0.97 -3.88 26.23
CA SER A 139 2.36 -4.23 26.56
C SER A 139 3.21 -3.02 26.97
N MET A 140 2.69 -1.80 26.94
CA MET A 140 3.41 -0.61 27.37
C MET A 140 3.53 -0.57 28.90
N ILE A 141 4.77 -0.56 29.38
CA ILE A 141 5.08 -0.51 30.81
C ILE A 141 5.51 0.92 31.17
N ASN A 142 4.79 1.53 32.13
CA ASN A 142 5.20 2.80 32.69
C ASN A 142 6.19 2.55 33.86
N ILE A 143 7.37 3.09 33.73
CA ILE A 143 8.44 2.97 34.75
C ILE A 143 8.99 4.35 35.10
N ASN A 144 9.54 4.50 36.29
CA ASN A 144 10.33 5.69 36.61
C ASN A 144 11.65 5.67 35.82
N PRO A 145 12.23 6.83 35.49
CA PRO A 145 13.45 6.91 34.70
C PRO A 145 14.70 6.65 35.59
N THR A 146 14.70 5.51 36.29
CA THR A 146 15.86 5.03 37.11
C THR A 146 16.48 3.84 36.41
N LEU A 147 17.81 3.69 36.57
CA LEU A 147 18.54 2.59 35.92
C LEU A 147 18.02 1.22 36.36
N ASP A 148 17.65 1.07 37.64
CA ASP A 148 17.20 -0.21 38.20
C ASP A 148 15.81 -0.59 37.67
N GLU A 149 14.88 0.36 37.56
CA GLU A 149 13.55 0.08 36.96
C GLU A 149 13.63 -0.21 35.47
N VAL A 150 14.49 0.49 34.73
CA VAL A 150 14.73 0.20 33.33
C VAL A 150 15.32 -1.20 33.13
N LYS A 151 16.35 -1.56 33.89
CA LYS A 151 16.93 -2.90 33.85
C LYS A 151 15.92 -3.98 34.19
N LYS A 152 15.13 -3.78 35.23
CA LYS A 152 14.09 -4.72 35.65
C LYS A 152 13.04 -4.90 34.56
N ALA A 153 12.51 -3.81 34.00
CA ALA A 153 11.53 -3.88 32.94
C ALA A 153 12.04 -4.61 31.69
N ILE A 154 13.31 -4.47 31.32
CA ILE A 154 13.91 -5.19 30.21
C ILE A 154 14.02 -6.69 30.54
N LEU A 155 14.56 -7.03 31.71
CA LEU A 155 14.81 -8.44 32.09
C LEU A 155 13.53 -9.23 32.31
N ASP A 156 12.47 -8.59 32.83
CA ASP A 156 11.20 -9.25 33.13
C ASP A 156 10.38 -9.49 31.82
N ASN A 157 10.77 -8.90 30.66
CA ASN A 157 10.06 -9.00 29.39
C ASN A 157 10.92 -9.59 28.23
N MET A 158 12.07 -10.16 28.55
CA MET A 158 12.88 -10.96 27.63
C MET A 158 12.50 -12.43 27.71
#